data_816a55efdff336f7e0f399e024fbe769
#
_entry.id   816a55efdff336f7e0f399e024fbe769
#
_cell.length_a   1.000
_cell.length_b   1.000
_cell.length_c   1.000
_cell.angle_alpha   90.00
_cell.angle_beta   90.00
_cell.angle_gamma   90.00
#
_symmetry.space_group_name_H-M   'P 1'
#
loop_
_entity.id
_entity.type
_entity.pdbx_description
1 polymer ?
#
loop_
_entity_poly.entity_id
_entity_poly.type
_entity_poly.pdbx_seq_one_letter_code
_entity_poly.pdbx_strand_id
1 'polypeptide(L)'
;MQKKRGIQFFFAILIGWMALFCLPAGYAYASQKEADAPLSMDVSYGFDNTAKSDRYLRVTVLLNNDTAPFEGTLEFLTAQSSLEAYQYSYPLSLAAGEKFEQEYYIPLGVRADQMFVSVQDVNGETVIRKRLKLGSEEDVAESYIGILTDTPEALSYLDGAGIRYGTLRTRAVFLDAEQAPDDRLGYDPLDLVIVSGFDLDSLSDVQYEALRRWVEDGGTILFGGGVDCARNYGRFAEKVLEPPYLDAVTVPVSLGGETAPGEQTGEIQAECVDVNLKNGSTLLAGEVFPLLSHTNCKQGRIVAAAFSMDAISDLCLTNPSSFEKLYTLVLG
;
A
#
# COMPACT_ATOMS: atom_id res chain seq x y z
N MET A 1 -18.20 -29.17 -74.37
CA MET A 1 -18.60 -28.63 -73.06
C MET A 1 -18.02 -29.52 -71.92
N GLN A 2 -16.74 -29.82 -71.88
CA GLN A 2 -16.14 -30.70 -70.84
C GLN A 2 -14.86 -30.15 -70.17
N LYS A 3 -14.47 -28.91 -70.41
CA LYS A 3 -13.23 -28.33 -69.86
C LYS A 3 -13.42 -27.39 -68.64
N LYS A 4 -14.64 -27.12 -68.20
CA LYS A 4 -14.91 -26.21 -67.04
C LYS A 4 -15.12 -26.90 -65.69
N ARG A 5 -15.30 -28.21 -65.65
CA ARG A 5 -15.52 -28.94 -64.36
C ARG A 5 -14.22 -29.33 -63.60
N GLY A 6 -13.07 -29.43 -64.32
CA GLY A 6 -11.81 -29.76 -63.71
C GLY A 6 -11.16 -28.64 -62.90
N ILE A 7 -11.40 -27.41 -63.33
CA ILE A 7 -10.81 -26.22 -62.68
C ILE A 7 -11.51 -25.89 -61.33
N GLN A 8 -12.80 -26.17 -61.24
CA GLN A 8 -13.53 -25.95 -59.99
C GLN A 8 -13.18 -26.96 -58.89
N PHE A 9 -12.84 -28.18 -59.28
CA PHE A 9 -12.41 -29.20 -58.30
C PHE A 9 -11.00 -28.93 -57.76
N PHE A 10 -10.11 -28.38 -58.58
CA PHE A 10 -8.74 -28.03 -58.14
C PHE A 10 -8.73 -26.84 -57.20
N PHE A 11 -9.62 -25.85 -57.42
CA PHE A 11 -9.75 -24.70 -56.52
C PHE A 11 -10.37 -25.07 -55.18
N ALA A 12 -11.30 -26.00 -55.11
CA ALA A 12 -11.90 -26.47 -53.87
C ALA A 12 -10.91 -27.24 -52.97
N ILE A 13 -9.99 -28.02 -53.59
CA ILE A 13 -8.94 -28.75 -52.86
C ILE A 13 -7.86 -27.79 -52.36
N LEU A 14 -7.50 -26.75 -53.12
CA LEU A 14 -6.51 -25.74 -52.69
C LEU A 14 -6.99 -24.88 -51.54
N ILE A 15 -8.28 -24.51 -51.53
CA ILE A 15 -8.89 -23.76 -50.40
C ILE A 15 -9.01 -24.62 -49.14
N GLY A 16 -9.30 -25.93 -49.28
CA GLY A 16 -9.33 -26.88 -48.18
C GLY A 16 -7.96 -27.08 -47.50
N TRP A 17 -6.86 -27.04 -48.25
CA TRP A 17 -5.49 -27.15 -47.72
C TRP A 17 -5.01 -25.83 -47.10
N MET A 18 -5.45 -24.68 -47.59
CA MET A 18 -5.11 -23.40 -46.96
C MET A 18 -5.87 -23.14 -45.65
N ALA A 19 -7.04 -23.72 -45.43
CA ALA A 19 -7.79 -23.63 -44.20
C ALA A 19 -7.21 -24.49 -43.05
N LEU A 20 -6.39 -25.49 -43.39
CA LEU A 20 -5.73 -26.38 -42.40
C LEU A 20 -4.45 -25.74 -41.79
N PHE A 21 -3.89 -24.68 -42.42
CA PHE A 21 -2.67 -24.00 -41.92
C PHE A 21 -2.94 -22.69 -41.17
N CYS A 22 -4.20 -22.25 -41.07
CA CYS A 22 -4.61 -21.07 -40.28
C CYS A 22 -5.34 -21.45 -38.99
N LEU A 23 -4.97 -22.54 -38.36
CA LEU A 23 -5.26 -22.68 -36.93
C LEU A 23 -4.26 -21.75 -36.22
N PRO A 24 -4.71 -20.73 -35.50
CA PRO A 24 -3.82 -20.07 -34.57
C PRO A 24 -3.25 -21.17 -33.68
N ALA A 25 -1.93 -21.26 -33.60
CA ALA A 25 -1.29 -21.97 -32.52
C ALA A 25 -1.77 -21.26 -31.23
N GLY A 26 -2.94 -21.67 -30.76
CA GLY A 26 -3.37 -21.42 -29.42
C GLY A 26 -2.29 -22.07 -28.57
N TYR A 27 -1.46 -21.23 -27.96
CA TYR A 27 -0.67 -21.66 -26.83
C TYR A 27 -1.68 -22.17 -25.82
N ALA A 28 -1.97 -23.46 -25.86
CA ALA A 28 -2.55 -24.13 -24.72
C ALA A 28 -1.53 -23.94 -23.60
N TYR A 29 -1.73 -22.91 -22.79
CA TYR A 29 -1.18 -22.90 -21.45
C TYR A 29 -1.84 -24.12 -20.78
N ALA A 30 -1.15 -25.24 -20.86
CA ALA A 30 -1.44 -26.37 -20.01
C ALA A 30 -1.35 -25.81 -18.59
N SER A 31 -2.47 -25.72 -17.92
CA SER A 31 -2.53 -25.65 -16.47
C SER A 31 -1.73 -26.89 -16.02
N GLN A 32 -0.47 -26.69 -15.69
CA GLN A 32 0.39 -27.73 -15.19
C GLN A 32 -0.21 -28.13 -13.86
N LYS A 33 -0.62 -29.36 -13.78
CA LYS A 33 -1.21 -30.03 -12.64
C LYS A 33 -0.24 -29.85 -11.46
N GLU A 34 -0.60 -29.00 -10.52
CA GLU A 34 0.16 -28.61 -9.31
C GLU A 34 0.38 -29.80 -8.34
N ALA A 35 0.00 -31.04 -8.74
CA ALA A 35 -0.14 -32.16 -7.84
C ALA A 35 1.13 -33.02 -7.63
N ASP A 36 2.25 -32.78 -8.34
CA ASP A 36 3.49 -33.54 -8.19
C ASP A 36 4.78 -32.70 -8.30
N ALA A 37 4.69 -31.38 -8.12
CA ALA A 37 5.90 -30.53 -8.05
C ALA A 37 6.61 -30.75 -6.71
N PRO A 38 7.93 -31.09 -6.72
CA PRO A 38 8.69 -31.33 -5.51
C PRO A 38 8.78 -30.05 -4.60
N LEU A 39 8.42 -28.90 -5.13
CA LEU A 39 8.44 -27.60 -4.47
C LEU A 39 7.10 -26.90 -4.66
N SER A 40 6.47 -26.45 -3.56
CA SER A 40 5.30 -25.58 -3.62
C SER A 40 5.68 -24.16 -3.22
N MET A 41 5.00 -23.16 -3.84
CA MET A 41 5.26 -21.74 -3.59
C MET A 41 3.96 -21.01 -3.34
N ASP A 42 3.89 -20.27 -2.23
CA ASP A 42 2.90 -19.26 -1.96
C ASP A 42 3.54 -17.88 -1.96
N VAL A 43 2.80 -16.88 -2.49
CA VAL A 43 3.29 -15.52 -2.58
C VAL A 43 2.16 -14.58 -2.20
N SER A 44 2.40 -13.75 -1.20
CA SER A 44 1.59 -12.59 -0.85
C SER A 44 2.39 -11.31 -1.10
N TYR A 45 1.73 -10.20 -1.33
CA TYR A 45 2.42 -8.96 -1.65
C TYR A 45 1.65 -7.72 -1.21
N GLY A 46 2.38 -6.65 -0.97
CA GLY A 46 1.85 -5.34 -0.57
C GLY A 46 1.00 -5.43 0.68
N PHE A 47 -0.05 -4.63 0.70
CA PHE A 47 -1.10 -4.68 1.70
C PHE A 47 -2.34 -5.30 1.03
N ASP A 48 -2.80 -6.45 1.53
CA ASP A 48 -3.95 -7.19 0.97
C ASP A 48 -3.84 -7.46 -0.55
N ASN A 49 -2.65 -7.85 -1.01
CA ASN A 49 -2.33 -8.07 -2.42
C ASN A 49 -2.56 -6.84 -3.31
N THR A 50 -2.33 -5.66 -2.76
CA THR A 50 -2.31 -4.42 -3.53
C THR A 50 -0.88 -3.92 -3.76
N ALA A 51 -0.66 -3.25 -4.87
CA ALA A 51 0.63 -2.69 -5.25
C ALA A 51 0.46 -1.28 -5.80
N LYS A 52 1.40 -0.40 -5.45
CA LYS A 52 1.46 0.96 -5.97
C LYS A 52 2.63 1.06 -6.94
N SER A 53 2.36 1.47 -8.18
CA SER A 53 3.41 1.69 -9.18
C SER A 53 4.38 2.77 -8.73
N ASP A 54 5.64 2.70 -9.22
CA ASP A 54 6.73 3.62 -8.88
C ASP A 54 7.09 3.64 -7.38
N ARG A 55 6.84 2.52 -6.69
CA ARG A 55 7.13 2.29 -5.27
C ARG A 55 7.76 0.92 -5.06
N TYR A 56 8.35 0.70 -3.90
CA TYR A 56 8.77 -0.63 -3.50
C TYR A 56 7.58 -1.49 -3.13
N LEU A 57 7.57 -2.72 -3.60
CA LEU A 57 6.59 -3.74 -3.25
C LEU A 57 7.19 -4.73 -2.25
N ARG A 58 6.60 -4.85 -1.07
CA ARG A 58 6.87 -5.95 -0.14
C ARG A 58 6.28 -7.23 -0.73
N VAL A 59 7.09 -8.26 -0.86
CA VAL A 59 6.68 -9.57 -1.37
C VAL A 59 7.14 -10.63 -0.39
N THR A 60 6.21 -11.36 0.20
CA THR A 60 6.49 -12.50 1.07
C THR A 60 6.38 -13.78 0.25
N VAL A 61 7.46 -14.55 0.22
CA VAL A 61 7.53 -15.84 -0.48
C VAL A 61 7.62 -16.95 0.54
N LEU A 62 6.65 -17.86 0.47
CA LEU A 62 6.62 -19.09 1.25
C LEU A 62 6.90 -20.26 0.32
N LEU A 63 7.96 -21.03 0.57
CA LEU A 63 8.31 -22.24 -0.16
C LEU A 63 8.26 -23.45 0.76
N ASN A 64 7.67 -24.55 0.30
CA ASN A 64 7.76 -25.84 0.98
C ASN A 64 8.46 -26.82 0.06
N ASN A 65 9.56 -27.40 0.54
CA ASN A 65 10.32 -28.42 -0.16
C ASN A 65 10.05 -29.79 0.48
N ASP A 66 9.13 -30.55 -0.09
CA ASP A 66 8.68 -31.82 0.49
C ASP A 66 9.59 -33.03 0.14
N THR A 67 10.60 -32.86 -0.70
CA THR A 67 11.35 -33.97 -1.25
C THR A 67 12.85 -33.97 -0.91
N ALA A 68 13.69 -33.70 -1.90
CA ALA A 68 15.16 -33.73 -1.82
C ALA A 68 15.69 -32.29 -1.57
N PRO A 69 16.93 -32.14 -1.05
CA PRO A 69 17.56 -30.83 -1.01
C PRO A 69 17.51 -30.14 -2.38
N PHE A 70 17.21 -28.86 -2.37
CA PHE A 70 17.06 -28.06 -3.58
C PHE A 70 18.08 -26.90 -3.57
N GLU A 71 18.77 -26.73 -4.68
CA GLU A 71 19.64 -25.59 -4.95
C GLU A 71 19.17 -24.90 -6.22
N GLY A 72 19.12 -23.56 -6.20
CA GLY A 72 18.63 -22.79 -7.33
C GLY A 72 18.59 -21.30 -7.09
N THR A 73 17.64 -20.63 -7.75
CA THR A 73 17.49 -19.18 -7.69
C THR A 73 16.01 -18.83 -7.62
N LEU A 74 15.67 -17.92 -6.69
CA LEU A 74 14.38 -17.23 -6.65
C LEU A 74 14.49 -15.95 -7.47
N GLU A 75 13.57 -15.76 -8.40
CA GLU A 75 13.58 -14.63 -9.32
C GLU A 75 12.27 -13.86 -9.31
N PHE A 76 12.41 -12.54 -9.36
CA PHE A 76 11.32 -11.59 -9.55
C PHE A 76 11.54 -10.85 -10.87
N LEU A 77 10.59 -10.97 -11.79
CA LEU A 77 10.62 -10.27 -13.06
C LEU A 77 9.46 -9.25 -13.10
N THR A 78 9.79 -7.96 -13.18
CA THR A 78 8.84 -6.86 -13.21
C THR A 78 9.09 -5.95 -14.39
N ALA A 79 8.01 -5.45 -15.03
CA ALA A 79 8.11 -4.42 -16.04
C ALA A 79 8.42 -3.07 -15.39
N GLN A 80 9.41 -2.35 -15.91
CA GLN A 80 9.71 -0.97 -15.49
C GLN A 80 9.08 0.05 -16.43
N SER A 81 8.94 -0.34 -17.69
CA SER A 81 8.27 0.43 -18.74
C SER A 81 7.74 -0.53 -19.80
N SER A 82 7.13 0.00 -20.87
CA SER A 82 6.70 -0.82 -22.02
C SER A 82 7.85 -1.51 -22.78
N LEU A 83 9.09 -1.09 -22.56
CA LEU A 83 10.30 -1.55 -23.26
C LEU A 83 11.33 -2.20 -22.35
N GLU A 84 11.18 -2.07 -21.02
CA GLU A 84 12.17 -2.52 -20.06
C GLU A 84 11.53 -3.38 -18.98
N ALA A 85 12.17 -4.51 -18.70
CA ALA A 85 11.85 -5.36 -17.57
C ALA A 85 13.13 -5.61 -16.76
N TYR A 86 13.02 -5.57 -15.44
CA TYR A 86 14.11 -5.90 -14.53
C TYR A 86 13.88 -7.22 -13.85
N GLN A 87 14.96 -7.95 -13.69
CA GLN A 87 15.01 -9.22 -13.00
C GLN A 87 15.86 -9.08 -11.75
N TYR A 88 15.31 -9.50 -10.64
CA TYR A 88 15.98 -9.56 -9.35
C TYR A 88 16.12 -11.03 -8.98
N SER A 89 17.37 -11.48 -8.77
CA SER A 89 17.68 -12.88 -8.56
C SER A 89 18.36 -13.06 -7.21
N TYR A 90 17.88 -14.02 -6.43
CA TYR A 90 18.38 -14.35 -5.10
C TYR A 90 18.74 -15.84 -5.05
N PRO A 91 19.94 -16.19 -4.53
CA PRO A 91 20.28 -17.59 -4.35
C PRO A 91 19.31 -18.27 -3.39
N LEU A 92 18.93 -19.50 -3.71
CA LEU A 92 18.00 -20.32 -2.94
C LEU A 92 18.61 -21.70 -2.66
N SER A 93 18.70 -22.05 -1.37
CA SER A 93 19.14 -23.35 -0.91
C SER A 93 18.15 -23.84 0.14
N LEU A 94 17.52 -25.00 -0.08
CA LEU A 94 16.50 -25.58 0.78
C LEU A 94 16.89 -27.01 1.13
N ALA A 95 16.85 -27.36 2.41
CA ALA A 95 16.96 -28.74 2.84
C ALA A 95 15.69 -29.54 2.50
N ALA A 96 15.78 -30.86 2.54
CA ALA A 96 14.62 -31.74 2.37
C ALA A 96 13.63 -31.51 3.55
N GLY A 97 12.37 -31.28 3.26
CA GLY A 97 11.31 -30.99 4.23
C GLY A 97 11.34 -29.58 4.82
N GLU A 98 12.15 -28.67 4.26
CA GLU A 98 12.27 -27.31 4.74
C GLU A 98 11.09 -26.45 4.30
N LYS A 99 10.62 -25.62 5.23
CA LYS A 99 9.74 -24.49 4.97
C LYS A 99 10.56 -23.22 5.02
N PHE A 100 10.56 -22.49 3.93
CA PHE A 100 11.26 -21.24 3.78
C PHE A 100 10.23 -20.11 3.68
N GLU A 101 10.40 -19.07 4.46
CA GLU A 101 9.59 -17.85 4.41
C GLU A 101 10.52 -16.64 4.46
N GLN A 102 10.39 -15.77 3.48
CA GLN A 102 11.20 -14.56 3.44
C GLN A 102 10.50 -13.42 2.74
N GLU A 103 10.72 -12.21 3.24
CA GLU A 103 10.28 -10.94 2.65
C GLU A 103 11.34 -10.35 1.73
N TYR A 104 10.85 -9.78 0.64
CA TYR A 104 11.65 -9.06 -0.35
C TYR A 104 10.99 -7.72 -0.67
N TYR A 105 11.81 -6.70 -0.93
CA TYR A 105 11.35 -5.38 -1.34
C TYR A 105 11.78 -5.15 -2.79
N ILE A 106 10.82 -5.22 -3.70
CA ILE A 106 11.05 -5.18 -5.15
C ILE A 106 10.58 -3.83 -5.69
N PRO A 107 11.48 -3.00 -6.28
CA PRO A 107 11.07 -1.73 -6.86
C PRO A 107 10.21 -1.97 -8.11
N LEU A 108 9.06 -1.31 -8.15
CA LEU A 108 8.14 -1.36 -9.29
C LEU A 108 8.38 -0.17 -10.21
N GLY A 109 8.22 -0.40 -11.52
CA GLY A 109 8.20 0.69 -12.50
C GLY A 109 6.85 1.40 -12.54
N VAL A 110 6.83 2.55 -13.22
CA VAL A 110 5.66 3.44 -13.38
C VAL A 110 4.45 2.72 -14.00
N ARG A 111 4.67 1.64 -14.73
CA ARG A 111 3.63 0.86 -15.44
C ARG A 111 3.67 -0.62 -15.09
N ALA A 112 4.07 -0.96 -13.88
CA ALA A 112 4.09 -2.33 -13.42
C ALA A 112 2.66 -2.81 -13.14
N ASP A 113 2.07 -3.52 -14.10
CA ASP A 113 0.74 -4.14 -13.99
C ASP A 113 0.81 -5.62 -13.58
N GLN A 114 1.99 -6.22 -13.65
CA GLN A 114 2.24 -7.60 -13.31
C GLN A 114 3.69 -7.83 -12.88
N MET A 115 3.88 -8.86 -12.08
CA MET A 115 5.18 -9.42 -11.73
C MET A 115 5.13 -10.94 -11.83
N PHE A 116 6.24 -11.54 -12.25
CA PHE A 116 6.42 -12.99 -12.17
C PHE A 116 7.39 -13.29 -11.04
N VAL A 117 7.02 -14.26 -10.21
CA VAL A 117 7.89 -14.86 -9.20
C VAL A 117 8.15 -16.28 -9.64
N SER A 118 9.41 -16.66 -9.79
CA SER A 118 9.81 -17.99 -10.27
C SER A 118 10.98 -18.55 -9.48
N VAL A 119 10.99 -19.86 -9.32
CA VAL A 119 12.14 -20.61 -8.82
C VAL A 119 12.74 -21.36 -9.99
N GLN A 120 14.05 -21.21 -10.18
CA GLN A 120 14.84 -21.93 -11.19
C GLN A 120 15.81 -22.87 -10.50
N ASP A 121 16.08 -24.00 -11.15
CA ASP A 121 17.11 -24.95 -10.72
C ASP A 121 18.53 -24.46 -11.10
N VAL A 122 19.55 -25.25 -10.78
CA VAL A 122 20.97 -24.95 -11.09
C VAL A 122 21.27 -24.90 -12.59
N ASN A 123 20.39 -25.42 -13.43
CA ASN A 123 20.52 -25.40 -14.90
C ASN A 123 19.78 -24.19 -15.51
N GLY A 124 19.07 -23.40 -14.70
CA GLY A 124 18.24 -22.28 -15.15
C GLY A 124 16.86 -22.72 -15.67
N GLU A 125 16.43 -23.95 -15.40
CA GLU A 125 15.10 -24.42 -15.75
C GLU A 125 14.09 -23.98 -14.69
N THR A 126 12.95 -23.42 -15.13
CA THR A 126 11.90 -22.95 -14.21
C THR A 126 11.17 -24.16 -13.61
N VAL A 127 11.29 -24.31 -12.29
CA VAL A 127 10.61 -25.37 -11.52
C VAL A 127 9.18 -24.98 -11.18
N ILE A 128 8.99 -23.74 -10.73
CA ILE A 128 7.67 -23.18 -10.38
C ILE A 128 7.63 -21.70 -10.73
N ARG A 129 6.45 -21.20 -11.13
CA ARG A 129 6.25 -19.80 -11.48
C ARG A 129 4.85 -19.35 -11.08
N LYS A 130 4.77 -18.18 -10.42
CA LYS A 130 3.51 -17.46 -10.15
C LYS A 130 3.50 -16.13 -10.88
N ARG A 131 2.32 -15.74 -11.35
CA ARG A 131 2.06 -14.40 -11.88
C ARG A 131 1.23 -13.63 -10.88
N LEU A 132 1.71 -12.47 -10.48
CA LEU A 132 1.01 -11.52 -9.63
C LEU A 132 0.42 -10.42 -10.51
N LYS A 133 -0.86 -10.10 -10.32
CA LYS A 133 -1.54 -8.99 -10.98
C LYS A 133 -1.42 -7.78 -10.04
N LEU A 134 -0.63 -6.79 -10.42
CA LEU A 134 -0.29 -5.65 -9.55
C LEU A 134 -1.19 -4.43 -9.76
N GLY A 135 -1.85 -4.32 -10.90
CA GLY A 135 -2.65 -3.16 -11.24
C GLY A 135 -3.96 -3.09 -10.46
N SER A 136 -4.38 -1.88 -10.11
CA SER A 136 -5.75 -1.58 -9.71
C SER A 136 -6.70 -1.84 -10.90
N GLU A 137 -7.93 -2.29 -10.61
CA GLU A 137 -8.98 -2.42 -11.63
C GLU A 137 -9.66 -1.08 -11.93
N GLU A 138 -9.40 -0.06 -11.11
CA GLU A 138 -10.00 1.27 -11.24
C GLU A 138 -9.02 2.25 -11.90
N ASP A 139 -9.55 3.08 -12.82
CA ASP A 139 -8.79 4.15 -13.50
C ASP A 139 -8.56 5.40 -12.61
N VAL A 140 -8.91 5.33 -11.33
CA VAL A 140 -8.77 6.45 -10.39
C VAL A 140 -7.45 6.33 -9.65
N ALA A 141 -6.70 7.42 -9.56
CA ALA A 141 -5.48 7.48 -8.76
C ALA A 141 -5.80 7.25 -7.27
N GLU A 142 -4.99 6.46 -6.60
CA GLU A 142 -5.17 6.12 -5.19
C GLU A 142 -4.06 6.74 -4.32
N SER A 143 -4.46 7.28 -3.17
CA SER A 143 -3.56 7.68 -2.09
C SER A 143 -3.65 6.66 -0.97
N TYR A 144 -2.53 6.03 -0.65
CA TYR A 144 -2.47 5.00 0.37
C TYR A 144 -2.19 5.62 1.73
N ILE A 145 -3.09 5.37 2.68
CA ILE A 145 -3.00 5.84 4.06
C ILE A 145 -2.80 4.63 4.97
N GLY A 146 -1.63 4.49 5.56
CA GLY A 146 -1.38 3.53 6.63
C GLY A 146 -2.01 4.02 7.93
N ILE A 147 -2.75 3.18 8.63
CA ILE A 147 -3.47 3.55 9.85
C ILE A 147 -3.10 2.59 10.96
N LEU A 148 -2.37 3.09 11.95
CA LEU A 148 -2.09 2.40 13.21
C LEU A 148 -3.19 2.77 14.21
N THR A 149 -4.06 1.81 14.52
CA THR A 149 -5.21 1.98 15.43
C THR A 149 -5.64 0.66 16.04
N ASP A 150 -6.16 0.71 17.28
CA ASP A 150 -6.79 -0.43 17.94
C ASP A 150 -8.29 -0.55 17.56
N THR A 151 -8.84 0.44 16.85
CA THR A 151 -10.27 0.53 16.48
C THR A 151 -10.45 0.84 14.99
N PRO A 152 -10.11 -0.08 14.06
CA PRO A 152 -10.15 0.17 12.62
C PRO A 152 -11.54 0.56 12.10
N GLU A 153 -12.62 0.06 12.71
CA GLU A 153 -14.00 0.38 12.31
C GLU A 153 -14.31 1.87 12.47
N ALA A 154 -13.78 2.51 13.53
CA ALA A 154 -14.00 3.94 13.80
C ALA A 154 -13.32 4.85 12.76
N LEU A 155 -12.29 4.34 12.07
CA LEU A 155 -11.51 5.05 11.06
C LEU A 155 -11.81 4.58 9.63
N SER A 156 -12.83 3.73 9.44
CA SER A 156 -13.23 3.22 8.11
C SER A 156 -13.64 4.31 7.13
N TYR A 157 -14.05 5.49 7.61
CA TYR A 157 -14.38 6.65 6.77
C TYR A 157 -13.20 7.21 5.98
N LEU A 158 -11.97 6.83 6.36
CA LEU A 158 -10.75 7.19 5.65
C LEU A 158 -10.54 6.38 4.36
N ASP A 159 -11.27 5.26 4.19
CA ASP A 159 -11.19 4.44 2.99
C ASP A 159 -12.18 4.92 1.92
N GLY A 160 -11.74 4.96 0.66
CA GLY A 160 -12.55 5.37 -0.47
C GLY A 160 -12.95 6.84 -0.52
N ALA A 161 -12.45 7.68 0.40
CA ALA A 161 -12.78 9.10 0.43
C ALA A 161 -12.23 9.82 -0.81
N GLY A 162 -13.10 10.61 -1.46
CA GLY A 162 -12.74 11.39 -2.64
C GLY A 162 -11.97 12.66 -2.27
N ILE A 163 -10.89 12.93 -3.01
CA ILE A 163 -10.04 14.12 -2.88
C ILE A 163 -9.88 14.75 -4.26
N ARG A 164 -9.60 16.04 -4.32
CA ARG A 164 -9.44 16.78 -5.57
C ARG A 164 -10.63 16.57 -6.51
N TYR A 165 -11.83 16.83 -6.00
CA TYR A 165 -13.07 16.63 -6.74
C TYR A 165 -13.27 15.18 -7.23
N GLY A 166 -12.78 14.18 -6.46
CA GLY A 166 -12.93 12.76 -6.77
C GLY A 166 -11.94 12.21 -7.82
N THR A 167 -10.94 12.99 -8.22
CA THR A 167 -9.87 12.52 -9.14
C THR A 167 -8.81 11.68 -8.42
N LEU A 168 -8.78 11.73 -7.09
CA LEU A 168 -7.94 10.92 -6.23
C LEU A 168 -8.85 10.29 -5.16
N ARG A 169 -8.65 9.03 -4.84
CA ARG A 169 -9.31 8.35 -3.74
C ARG A 169 -8.30 7.87 -2.72
N THR A 170 -8.70 7.86 -1.47
CA THR A 170 -7.90 7.24 -0.43
C THR A 170 -8.11 5.74 -0.40
N ARG A 171 -7.05 5.02 -0.09
CA ARG A 171 -7.07 3.61 0.27
C ARG A 171 -6.51 3.48 1.67
N ALA A 172 -7.36 3.09 2.62
CA ALA A 172 -6.92 2.85 3.98
C ALA A 172 -6.26 1.48 4.11
N VAL A 173 -5.09 1.46 4.74
CA VAL A 173 -4.33 0.26 5.08
C VAL A 173 -4.24 0.21 6.60
N PHE A 174 -5.09 -0.62 7.21
CA PHE A 174 -5.06 -0.80 8.65
C PHE A 174 -3.88 -1.68 9.06
N LEU A 175 -3.10 -1.19 9.99
CA LEU A 175 -1.90 -1.83 10.50
C LEU A 175 -2.05 -2.04 12.01
N ASP A 176 -1.63 -3.20 12.47
CA ASP A 176 -1.42 -3.51 13.88
C ASP A 176 0.06 -3.76 14.17
N ALA A 177 0.41 -4.14 15.40
CA ALA A 177 1.79 -4.41 15.78
C ALA A 177 2.38 -5.65 15.06
N GLU A 178 1.55 -6.60 14.58
CA GLU A 178 2.01 -7.78 13.86
C GLU A 178 2.26 -7.48 12.37
N GLN A 179 1.45 -6.58 11.77
CA GLN A 179 1.48 -6.25 10.34
C GLN A 179 2.37 -5.06 10.00
N ALA A 180 2.71 -4.23 11.01
CA ALA A 180 3.59 -3.08 10.81
C ALA A 180 4.93 -3.53 10.23
N PRO A 181 5.40 -2.90 9.12
CA PRO A 181 6.65 -3.26 8.48
C PRO A 181 7.87 -3.13 9.41
N ASP A 182 8.80 -4.04 9.29
CA ASP A 182 10.09 -4.05 9.99
C ASP A 182 11.24 -3.43 9.16
N ASP A 183 10.96 -3.06 7.91
CA ASP A 183 11.84 -2.28 7.04
C ASP A 183 11.11 -1.02 6.54
N ARG A 184 11.85 0.10 6.43
CA ARG A 184 11.32 1.38 5.93
C ARG A 184 10.72 1.28 4.51
N LEU A 185 11.23 0.36 3.68
CA LEU A 185 10.71 0.14 2.33
C LEU A 185 9.29 -0.46 2.34
N GLY A 186 8.89 -1.10 3.45
CA GLY A 186 7.52 -1.57 3.64
C GLY A 186 6.51 -0.44 3.76
N TYR A 187 6.94 0.74 4.21
CA TYR A 187 6.11 1.96 4.25
C TYR A 187 6.14 2.77 2.95
N ASP A 188 7.03 2.46 2.00
CA ASP A 188 7.22 3.24 0.76
C ASP A 188 5.93 3.42 -0.08
N PRO A 189 5.01 2.45 -0.18
CA PRO A 189 3.75 2.64 -0.89
C PRO A 189 2.80 3.67 -0.25
N LEU A 190 3.01 4.00 1.03
CA LEU A 190 2.12 4.89 1.78
C LEU A 190 2.46 6.36 1.53
N ASP A 191 1.43 7.17 1.31
CA ASP A 191 1.57 8.63 1.21
C ASP A 191 1.47 9.31 2.57
N LEU A 192 0.77 8.66 3.51
CA LEU A 192 0.51 9.13 4.86
C LEU A 192 0.46 7.95 5.82
N VAL A 193 1.00 8.09 7.01
CA VAL A 193 0.71 7.21 8.14
C VAL A 193 -0.04 8.00 9.21
N ILE A 194 -1.16 7.46 9.68
CA ILE A 194 -1.96 8.00 10.78
C ILE A 194 -1.79 7.10 12.00
N VAL A 195 -1.52 7.69 13.15
CA VAL A 195 -1.49 7.01 14.45
C VAL A 195 -2.58 7.62 15.32
N SER A 196 -3.65 6.89 15.60
CA SER A 196 -4.78 7.37 16.40
C SER A 196 -5.44 6.23 17.14
N GLY A 197 -5.48 6.29 18.48
CA GLY A 197 -5.99 5.21 19.30
C GLY A 197 -5.09 3.97 19.25
N PHE A 198 -3.77 4.13 19.20
CA PHE A 198 -2.79 3.06 19.10
C PHE A 198 -1.64 3.26 20.08
N ASP A 199 -1.23 2.18 20.75
CA ASP A 199 -0.03 2.21 21.57
C ASP A 199 1.22 2.02 20.73
N LEU A 200 1.88 3.13 20.36
CA LEU A 200 3.05 3.08 19.49
C LEU A 200 4.24 2.34 20.15
N ASP A 201 4.25 2.23 21.47
CA ASP A 201 5.29 1.46 22.17
C ASP A 201 5.07 -0.06 22.10
N SER A 202 3.92 -0.51 21.58
CA SER A 202 3.69 -1.92 21.25
C SER A 202 4.48 -2.42 20.03
N LEU A 203 4.96 -1.50 19.19
CA LEU A 203 5.86 -1.85 18.07
C LEU A 203 7.20 -2.36 18.61
N SER A 204 7.75 -3.39 17.98
CA SER A 204 9.12 -3.82 18.23
C SER A 204 10.13 -2.70 17.89
N ASP A 205 11.36 -2.81 18.41
CA ASP A 205 12.40 -1.83 18.13
C ASP A 205 12.70 -1.71 16.64
N VAL A 206 12.62 -2.83 15.90
CA VAL A 206 12.88 -2.87 14.45
C VAL A 206 11.76 -2.14 13.69
N GLN A 207 10.50 -2.42 14.01
CA GLN A 207 9.34 -1.76 13.41
C GLN A 207 9.30 -0.26 13.70
N TYR A 208 9.53 0.12 14.97
CA TYR A 208 9.62 1.53 15.34
C TYR A 208 10.73 2.25 14.56
N GLU A 209 11.90 1.63 14.45
CA GLU A 209 13.03 2.21 13.71
C GLU A 209 12.74 2.29 12.21
N ALA A 210 12.03 1.31 11.64
CA ALA A 210 11.58 1.33 10.25
C ALA A 210 10.64 2.51 9.98
N LEU A 211 9.59 2.68 10.82
CA LEU A 211 8.66 3.80 10.73
C LEU A 211 9.39 5.14 10.88
N ARG A 212 10.26 5.25 11.90
CA ARG A 212 11.03 6.47 12.15
C ARG A 212 11.89 6.86 10.95
N ARG A 213 12.61 5.88 10.35
CA ARG A 213 13.44 6.11 9.16
C ARG A 213 12.62 6.50 7.95
N TRP A 214 11.47 5.87 7.75
CA TRP A 214 10.57 6.25 6.67
C TRP A 214 10.12 7.72 6.81
N VAL A 215 9.75 8.16 8.01
CA VAL A 215 9.44 9.58 8.27
C VAL A 215 10.65 10.45 7.98
N GLU A 216 11.84 10.11 8.47
CA GLU A 216 13.07 10.90 8.27
C GLU A 216 13.47 11.01 6.78
N ASP A 217 13.16 9.99 5.97
CA ASP A 217 13.48 9.93 4.53
C ASP A 217 12.44 10.64 3.64
N GLY A 218 11.38 11.22 4.22
CA GLY A 218 10.40 12.03 3.46
C GLY A 218 8.94 11.66 3.71
N GLY A 219 8.66 10.64 4.51
CA GLY A 219 7.31 10.23 4.87
C GLY A 219 6.57 11.28 5.70
N THR A 220 5.25 11.30 5.60
CA THR A 220 4.37 12.13 6.42
C THR A 220 3.64 11.27 7.44
N ILE A 221 3.75 11.63 8.72
CA ILE A 221 3.03 10.97 9.81
C ILE A 221 2.12 11.97 10.53
N LEU A 222 0.86 11.56 10.77
CA LEU A 222 -0.14 12.30 11.53
C LEU A 222 -0.42 11.58 12.85
N PHE A 223 -0.19 12.26 13.96
CA PHE A 223 -0.56 11.78 15.29
C PHE A 223 -1.90 12.40 15.71
N GLY A 224 -2.86 11.53 16.06
CA GLY A 224 -4.08 11.93 16.72
C GLY A 224 -3.82 12.38 18.16
N GLY A 225 -4.52 13.41 18.59
CA GLY A 225 -4.54 13.93 19.96
C GLY A 225 -5.62 13.27 20.82
N GLY A 226 -6.34 14.10 21.59
CA GLY A 226 -7.37 13.64 22.51
C GLY A 226 -6.79 12.87 23.70
N VAL A 227 -7.58 12.03 24.32
CA VAL A 227 -7.20 11.29 25.53
C VAL A 227 -6.05 10.30 25.34
N ASP A 228 -5.88 9.78 24.11
CA ASP A 228 -4.83 8.82 23.76
C ASP A 228 -3.53 9.48 23.27
N CYS A 229 -3.42 10.79 23.33
CA CYS A 229 -2.26 11.54 22.82
C CYS A 229 -0.92 10.93 23.25
N ALA A 230 -0.73 10.63 24.52
CA ALA A 230 0.54 10.08 25.03
C ALA A 230 0.86 8.71 24.43
N ARG A 231 -0.14 7.83 24.26
CA ARG A 231 0.00 6.49 23.66
C ARG A 231 0.33 6.57 22.18
N ASN A 232 -0.35 7.48 21.46
CA ASN A 232 -0.14 7.65 20.02
C ASN A 232 1.28 8.10 19.70
N TYR A 233 1.89 8.94 20.51
CA TYR A 233 3.27 9.39 20.32
C TYR A 233 4.32 8.40 20.79
N GLY A 234 4.07 7.68 21.90
CA GLY A 234 5.02 6.74 22.49
C GLY A 234 6.45 7.31 22.51
N ARG A 235 7.40 6.57 22.00
CA ARG A 235 8.83 6.95 21.89
C ARG A 235 9.12 8.16 21.01
N PHE A 236 8.20 8.60 20.14
CA PHE A 236 8.38 9.85 19.39
C PHE A 236 8.24 11.07 20.30
N ALA A 237 7.47 11.01 21.40
CA ALA A 237 7.15 12.15 22.26
C ALA A 237 8.39 12.92 22.71
N GLU A 238 9.41 12.24 23.22
CA GLU A 238 10.65 12.87 23.70
C GLU A 238 11.37 13.69 22.62
N LYS A 239 11.27 13.27 21.37
CA LYS A 239 11.97 13.91 20.26
C LYS A 239 11.21 15.10 19.69
N VAL A 240 9.87 15.02 19.67
CA VAL A 240 9.04 15.95 18.89
C VAL A 240 8.15 16.85 19.73
N LEU A 241 7.82 16.47 20.97
CA LEU A 241 6.95 17.26 21.82
C LEU A 241 7.71 18.14 22.82
N GLU A 242 7.19 19.31 23.11
CA GLU A 242 7.58 20.12 24.24
C GLU A 242 6.70 19.76 25.45
N PRO A 243 7.28 19.40 26.61
CA PRO A 243 6.51 19.15 27.81
C PRO A 243 6.08 20.47 28.49
N PRO A 244 5.02 20.48 29.29
CA PRO A 244 4.02 19.43 29.43
C PRO A 244 2.89 19.57 28.40
N TYR A 245 2.35 18.46 27.88
CA TYR A 245 1.04 18.50 27.26
C TYR A 245 -0.03 18.52 28.36
N LEU A 246 -1.06 19.35 28.16
CA LEU A 246 -2.14 19.55 29.10
C LEU A 246 -3.12 18.37 29.05
N ASP A 247 -3.95 18.26 30.10
CA ASP A 247 -5.08 17.34 30.09
C ASP A 247 -6.03 17.66 28.94
N ALA A 248 -6.76 16.65 28.45
CA ALA A 248 -7.74 16.83 27.39
C ALA A 248 -8.89 17.76 27.86
N VAL A 249 -9.30 18.64 27.00
CA VAL A 249 -10.43 19.57 27.24
C VAL A 249 -11.39 19.50 26.04
N THR A 250 -12.68 19.64 26.30
CA THR A 250 -13.69 19.69 25.24
C THR A 250 -13.71 21.07 24.61
N VAL A 251 -13.43 21.13 23.30
CA VAL A 251 -13.42 22.36 22.52
C VAL A 251 -14.14 22.17 21.18
N PRO A 252 -14.63 23.26 20.57
CA PRO A 252 -15.18 23.19 19.23
C PRO A 252 -14.09 22.87 18.19
N VAL A 253 -14.37 21.90 17.32
CA VAL A 253 -13.51 21.49 16.20
C VAL A 253 -14.25 21.72 14.90
N SER A 254 -13.68 22.56 14.05
CA SER A 254 -14.08 22.76 12.67
C SER A 254 -12.86 22.64 11.77
N LEU A 255 -12.94 21.76 10.77
CA LEU A 255 -11.87 21.60 9.79
C LEU A 255 -11.94 22.65 8.67
N GLY A 256 -13.03 23.39 8.59
CA GLY A 256 -13.34 24.22 7.43
C GLY A 256 -13.63 23.34 6.21
N GLY A 257 -13.75 23.94 5.07
CA GLY A 257 -14.09 23.31 3.80
C GLY A 257 -14.93 24.26 2.97
N GLU A 258 -15.01 24.02 1.67
CA GLU A 258 -15.96 24.73 0.83
C GLU A 258 -17.36 24.18 1.11
N THR A 259 -18.25 25.02 1.57
CA THR A 259 -19.67 24.70 1.74
C THR A 259 -20.46 25.34 0.62
N ALA A 260 -21.53 24.68 0.19
CA ALA A 260 -22.48 25.31 -0.70
C ALA A 260 -23.07 26.58 -0.07
N PRO A 261 -23.44 27.59 -0.87
CA PRO A 261 -24.00 28.83 -0.35
C PRO A 261 -25.21 28.55 0.55
N GLY A 262 -25.06 28.82 1.86
CA GLY A 262 -26.10 28.59 2.88
C GLY A 262 -25.93 27.34 3.74
N GLU A 263 -24.93 26.48 3.49
CA GLU A 263 -24.53 25.42 4.40
C GLU A 263 -23.56 25.96 5.45
N GLN A 264 -23.77 25.58 6.71
CA GLN A 264 -22.83 25.90 7.78
C GLN A 264 -21.62 24.95 7.69
N THR A 265 -20.41 25.48 7.87
CA THR A 265 -19.23 24.63 8.14
C THR A 265 -19.54 23.76 9.34
N GLY A 266 -19.47 22.44 9.16
CA GLY A 266 -19.71 21.53 10.27
C GLY A 266 -18.75 21.80 11.42
N GLU A 267 -19.29 21.85 12.63
CA GLU A 267 -18.54 21.99 13.89
C GLU A 267 -19.01 20.90 14.84
N ILE A 268 -18.08 20.28 15.53
CA ILE A 268 -18.34 19.27 16.56
C ILE A 268 -17.65 19.68 17.87
N GLN A 269 -18.11 19.15 18.99
CA GLN A 269 -17.42 19.24 20.28
C GLN A 269 -16.57 17.97 20.44
N ALA A 270 -15.28 18.12 20.63
CA ALA A 270 -14.35 16.97 20.80
C ALA A 270 -13.39 17.21 21.97
N GLU A 271 -12.94 16.11 22.58
CA GLU A 271 -11.86 16.13 23.54
C GLU A 271 -10.53 16.32 22.80
N CYS A 272 -9.88 17.43 23.09
CA CYS A 272 -8.65 17.87 22.44
C CYS A 272 -7.55 18.13 23.46
N VAL A 273 -6.31 17.98 23.02
CA VAL A 273 -5.10 18.30 23.78
C VAL A 273 -4.32 19.39 23.06
N ASP A 274 -3.81 20.38 23.78
CA ASP A 274 -2.87 21.35 23.22
C ASP A 274 -1.52 20.68 22.99
N VAL A 275 -1.27 20.26 21.74
CA VAL A 275 -0.05 19.55 21.34
C VAL A 275 1.00 20.54 20.86
N ASN A 276 2.03 20.74 21.68
CA ASN A 276 3.14 21.62 21.35
C ASN A 276 4.29 20.85 20.70
N LEU A 277 4.43 20.97 19.39
CA LEU A 277 5.57 20.41 18.64
C LEU A 277 6.81 21.28 18.77
N LYS A 278 7.98 20.67 19.01
CA LYS A 278 9.28 21.37 18.94
C LYS A 278 9.47 21.95 17.56
N ASN A 279 9.72 23.26 17.48
CA ASN A 279 9.81 24.02 16.23
C ASN A 279 8.56 23.87 15.34
N GLY A 280 7.40 23.68 15.96
CA GLY A 280 6.14 23.49 15.27
C GLY A 280 5.58 24.80 14.68
N SER A 281 4.78 24.63 13.65
CA SER A 281 3.99 25.70 13.02
C SER A 281 2.53 25.28 12.91
N THR A 282 1.62 26.22 13.12
CA THR A 282 0.19 25.99 13.03
C THR A 282 -0.26 25.82 11.58
N LEU A 283 -0.99 24.73 11.30
CA LEU A 283 -1.66 24.47 10.03
C LEU A 283 -3.13 24.88 10.07
N LEU A 284 -3.79 24.63 11.20
CA LEU A 284 -5.18 24.96 11.41
C LEU A 284 -5.32 25.52 12.83
N ALA A 285 -5.75 26.78 12.93
CA ALA A 285 -6.02 27.41 14.21
C ALA A 285 -7.36 26.93 14.78
N GLY A 286 -7.43 26.73 16.08
CA GLY A 286 -8.67 26.59 16.85
C GLY A 286 -8.96 27.84 17.66
N GLU A 287 -10.07 27.84 18.39
CA GLU A 287 -10.45 28.95 19.26
C GLU A 287 -9.57 29.07 20.50
N VAL A 288 -9.08 27.94 21.03
CA VAL A 288 -8.33 27.90 22.29
C VAL A 288 -6.83 27.64 22.01
N PHE A 289 -6.52 26.70 21.11
CA PHE A 289 -5.17 26.30 20.69
C PHE A 289 -5.21 25.79 19.26
N PRO A 290 -4.05 25.56 18.61
CA PRO A 290 -4.00 24.99 17.27
C PRO A 290 -4.68 23.62 17.20
N LEU A 291 -5.59 23.42 16.23
CA LEU A 291 -6.20 22.11 15.96
C LEU A 291 -5.27 21.19 15.16
N LEU A 292 -4.44 21.77 14.29
CA LEU A 292 -3.39 21.05 13.57
C LEU A 292 -2.11 21.85 13.61
N SER A 293 -1.01 21.18 13.90
CA SER A 293 0.35 21.72 13.86
C SER A 293 1.27 20.78 13.14
N HIS A 294 2.38 21.28 12.61
CA HIS A 294 3.39 20.42 12.00
C HIS A 294 4.81 20.87 12.34
N THR A 295 5.74 19.91 12.26
CA THR A 295 7.18 20.15 12.28
C THR A 295 7.86 19.27 11.24
N ASN A 296 9.02 19.69 10.77
CA ASN A 296 9.83 18.87 9.85
C ASN A 296 10.69 17.88 10.66
N CYS A 297 10.79 16.67 10.14
CA CYS A 297 11.69 15.63 10.65
C CYS A 297 12.65 15.22 9.54
N LYS A 298 13.82 15.86 9.46
CA LYS A 298 14.75 15.77 8.34
C LYS A 298 14.07 16.14 7.00
N GLN A 299 13.83 15.14 6.12
CA GLN A 299 13.14 15.36 4.84
C GLN A 299 11.63 15.18 4.94
N GLY A 300 11.15 14.51 6.00
CA GLY A 300 9.75 14.21 6.20
C GLY A 300 9.05 15.17 7.13
N ARG A 301 7.80 14.84 7.43
CA ARG A 301 6.88 15.72 8.11
C ARG A 301 6.14 14.99 9.24
N ILE A 302 6.06 15.63 10.39
CA ILE A 302 5.24 15.19 11.51
C ILE A 302 4.12 16.20 11.67
N VAL A 303 2.89 15.71 11.68
CA VAL A 303 1.68 16.49 11.91
C VAL A 303 1.04 16.05 13.22
N ALA A 304 0.64 16.99 14.03
CA ALA A 304 -0.10 16.78 15.27
C ALA A 304 -1.53 17.30 15.11
N ALA A 305 -2.52 16.45 15.34
CA ALA A 305 -3.89 16.87 15.57
C ALA A 305 -4.14 17.03 17.07
N ALA A 306 -4.91 18.04 17.45
CA ALA A 306 -5.33 18.21 18.84
C ALA A 306 -6.39 17.18 19.26
N PHE A 307 -7.13 16.63 18.30
CA PHE A 307 -8.23 15.68 18.44
C PHE A 307 -7.82 14.28 17.97
N SER A 308 -8.55 13.27 18.44
CA SER A 308 -8.43 11.90 17.88
C SER A 308 -9.14 11.80 16.54
N MET A 309 -8.68 10.93 15.65
CA MET A 309 -9.23 10.83 14.29
C MET A 309 -10.65 10.25 14.25
N ASP A 310 -11.02 9.41 15.23
CA ASP A 310 -12.38 8.90 15.37
C ASP A 310 -13.39 10.00 15.77
N ALA A 311 -12.97 10.99 16.58
CA ALA A 311 -13.82 12.07 16.99
C ALA A 311 -14.35 12.93 15.83
N ILE A 312 -13.64 12.98 14.72
CA ILE A 312 -14.02 13.77 13.54
C ILE A 312 -14.73 12.95 12.45
N SER A 313 -15.01 11.67 12.68
CA SER A 313 -15.59 10.77 11.68
C SER A 313 -16.92 11.29 11.13
N ASP A 314 -17.85 11.65 12.02
CA ASP A 314 -19.17 12.19 11.64
C ASP A 314 -19.06 13.50 10.85
N LEU A 315 -18.10 14.37 11.22
CA LEU A 315 -17.83 15.61 10.52
C LEU A 315 -17.35 15.33 9.07
N CYS A 316 -16.44 14.39 8.89
CA CYS A 316 -15.89 14.03 7.59
C CYS A 316 -16.92 13.30 6.71
N LEU A 317 -17.75 12.43 7.30
CA LEU A 317 -18.81 11.72 6.58
C LEU A 317 -19.94 12.66 6.14
N THR A 318 -20.31 13.61 7.00
CA THR A 318 -21.37 14.58 6.70
C THR A 318 -20.89 15.66 5.72
N ASN A 319 -19.64 16.04 5.82
CA ASN A 319 -19.02 17.05 4.96
C ASN A 319 -17.69 16.55 4.37
N PRO A 320 -17.70 15.89 3.20
CA PRO A 320 -16.49 15.39 2.55
C PRO A 320 -15.42 16.45 2.28
N SER A 321 -15.79 17.73 2.10
CA SER A 321 -14.84 18.81 1.92
C SER A 321 -14.00 19.10 3.17
N SER A 322 -14.50 18.75 4.35
CA SER A 322 -13.72 18.81 5.60
C SER A 322 -12.58 17.79 5.60
N PHE A 323 -12.84 16.58 5.12
CA PHE A 323 -11.79 15.58 4.95
C PHE A 323 -10.76 15.99 3.89
N GLU A 324 -11.21 16.48 2.74
CA GLU A 324 -10.31 16.97 1.68
C GLU A 324 -9.41 18.12 2.19
N LYS A 325 -9.97 19.02 3.00
CA LYS A 325 -9.22 20.09 3.64
C LYS A 325 -8.16 19.56 4.62
N LEU A 326 -8.55 18.63 5.50
CA LEU A 326 -7.64 17.97 6.43
C LEU A 326 -6.48 17.29 5.67
N TYR A 327 -6.82 16.47 4.68
CA TYR A 327 -5.85 15.75 3.86
C TYR A 327 -4.86 16.69 3.18
N THR A 328 -5.37 17.79 2.60
CA THR A 328 -4.54 18.80 1.93
C THR A 328 -3.60 19.51 2.92
N LEU A 329 -4.08 19.86 4.12
CA LEU A 329 -3.26 20.48 5.16
C LEU A 329 -2.15 19.54 5.67
N VAL A 330 -2.46 18.25 5.76
CA VAL A 330 -1.52 17.24 6.26
C VAL A 330 -0.41 16.96 5.26
N LEU A 331 -0.72 16.82 3.98
CA LEU A 331 0.28 16.51 2.96
C LEU A 331 0.98 17.74 2.35
N GLY A 332 0.38 18.93 2.43
CA GLY A 332 0.94 20.19 1.96
C GLY A 332 0.47 20.56 0.57
#